data_dc8ac937dc57c3236dea7165cb163c7b
#
_entry.id   dc8ac937dc57c3236dea7165cb163c7b
#
_cell.length_a   1.000
_cell.length_b   1.000
_cell.length_c   1.000
_cell.angle_alpha   90.00
_cell.angle_beta   90.00
_cell.angle_gamma   90.00
#
_symmetry.space_group_name_H-M   'P 1'
#
loop_
_entity.id
_entity.type
_entity.pdbx_description
1 polymer ?
#
loop_
_entity_poly.entity_id
_entity_poly.type
_entity_poly.pdbx_seq_one_letter_code
_entity_poly.pdbx_strand_id
1 'polypeptide(L)'
;HPLDILEVGGGHGGATTAVMQALPENTSSFCFTDISRYFLQNAGEKFKDAPFFSCRLFDLDEEIVSQGFAPHAYDVIIAASVLHDVKRIAPSLARLRSLLKPGGVLFIIEQTLFFKAHDLTMGLQQGFDVFEDTDLRPLHPLLSGDQWEEQLKLAGFDGVHQCHTVDGAEQ
;
A
#
# COMPACT_ATOMS: atom_id res chain seq x y z
N HIS A 1 -10.62 20.24 6.98
CA HIS A 1 -9.32 20.25 6.33
C HIS A 1 -9.38 19.34 5.09
N PRO A 2 -9.04 19.83 3.90
CA PRO A 2 -8.95 19.01 2.70
C PRO A 2 -7.92 17.90 2.86
N LEU A 3 -8.18 16.71 2.31
CA LEU A 3 -7.30 15.55 2.45
C LEU A 3 -6.42 15.36 1.20
N ASP A 4 -5.13 15.15 1.41
CA ASP A 4 -4.19 14.70 0.38
C ASP A 4 -3.93 13.20 0.59
N ILE A 5 -4.28 12.42 -0.42
CA ILE A 5 -4.27 10.96 -0.35
C ILE A 5 -3.26 10.39 -1.34
N LEU A 6 -2.47 9.42 -0.90
CA LEU A 6 -1.58 8.62 -1.75
C LEU A 6 -2.01 7.16 -1.71
N GLU A 7 -2.18 6.53 -2.84
CA GLU A 7 -2.29 5.08 -2.96
C GLU A 7 -1.02 4.52 -3.59
N VAL A 8 -0.40 3.54 -2.95
CA VAL A 8 0.82 2.90 -3.45
C VAL A 8 0.50 1.49 -3.96
N GLY A 9 1.03 1.16 -5.14
CA GLY A 9 0.80 -0.14 -5.78
C GLY A 9 -0.67 -0.38 -6.09
N GLY A 10 -1.37 0.59 -6.66
CA GLY A 10 -2.81 0.54 -6.86
C GLY A 10 -3.30 -0.54 -7.84
N GLY A 11 -2.41 -1.11 -8.67
CA GLY A 11 -2.70 -2.23 -9.57
C GLY A 11 -3.93 -1.99 -10.44
N HIS A 12 -4.88 -2.92 -10.41
CA HIS A 12 -6.15 -2.81 -11.17
C HIS A 12 -7.15 -1.80 -10.57
N GLY A 13 -6.81 -1.10 -9.49
CA GLY A 13 -7.65 -0.07 -8.88
C GLY A 13 -8.87 -0.64 -8.14
N GLY A 14 -8.74 -1.82 -7.53
CA GLY A 14 -9.79 -2.43 -6.71
C GLY A 14 -10.06 -1.63 -5.46
N ALA A 15 -9.02 -1.39 -4.66
CA ALA A 15 -9.09 -0.56 -3.46
C ALA A 15 -9.42 0.89 -3.82
N THR A 16 -8.79 1.45 -4.87
CA THR A 16 -9.11 2.78 -5.39
C THR A 16 -10.60 2.98 -5.62
N THR A 17 -11.26 2.00 -6.28
CA THR A 17 -12.69 2.11 -6.60
C THR A 17 -13.55 2.20 -5.34
N ALA A 18 -13.25 1.39 -4.32
CA ALA A 18 -13.98 1.40 -3.06
C ALA A 18 -13.74 2.72 -2.30
N VAL A 19 -12.49 3.17 -2.25
CA VAL A 19 -12.11 4.43 -1.59
C VAL A 19 -12.77 5.63 -2.25
N MET A 20 -12.72 5.72 -3.59
CA MET A 20 -13.32 6.84 -4.34
C MET A 20 -14.82 7.02 -4.06
N GLN A 21 -15.55 5.94 -3.74
CA GLN A 21 -16.96 5.99 -3.37
C GLN A 21 -17.20 6.53 -1.95
N ALA A 22 -16.19 6.44 -1.09
CA ALA A 22 -16.27 6.83 0.32
C ALA A 22 -15.58 8.18 0.61
N LEU A 23 -14.94 8.78 -0.40
CA LEU A 23 -14.19 10.03 -0.21
C LEU A 23 -15.12 11.18 0.17
N PRO A 24 -14.70 12.02 1.12
CA PRO A 24 -15.43 13.23 1.45
C PRO A 24 -15.35 14.25 0.29
N GLU A 25 -16.36 15.11 0.15
CA GLU A 25 -16.43 16.15 -0.88
C GLU A 25 -15.24 17.13 -0.84
N ASN A 26 -14.59 17.26 0.30
CA ASN A 26 -13.44 18.14 0.50
C ASN A 26 -12.09 17.44 0.25
N THR A 27 -12.04 16.34 -0.48
CA THR A 27 -10.79 15.72 -0.88
C THR A 27 -9.99 16.69 -1.77
N SER A 28 -8.74 16.96 -1.37
CA SER A 28 -7.86 17.90 -2.06
C SER A 28 -7.15 17.25 -3.24
N SER A 29 -6.55 16.08 -3.01
CA SER A 29 -5.86 15.31 -4.03
C SER A 29 -5.91 13.82 -3.75
N PHE A 30 -5.96 13.03 -4.81
CA PHE A 30 -5.76 11.58 -4.78
C PHE A 30 -4.67 11.22 -5.79
N CYS A 31 -3.52 10.81 -5.30
CA CYS A 31 -2.39 10.40 -6.11
C CYS A 31 -2.34 8.85 -6.16
N PHE A 32 -2.81 8.28 -7.26
CA PHE A 32 -2.66 6.86 -7.54
C PHE A 32 -1.26 6.57 -8.04
N THR A 33 -0.58 5.58 -7.44
CA THR A 33 0.77 5.23 -7.86
C THR A 33 0.97 3.74 -8.08
N ASP A 34 1.83 3.41 -9.02
CA ASP A 34 2.24 2.05 -9.34
C ASP A 34 3.60 2.06 -10.05
N ILE A 35 4.33 0.94 -10.03
CA ILE A 35 5.55 0.76 -10.84
C ILE A 35 5.22 0.48 -12.32
N SER A 36 4.01 0.05 -12.62
CA SER A 36 3.55 -0.32 -13.95
C SER A 36 2.84 0.85 -14.66
N ARG A 37 3.40 1.30 -15.76
CA ARG A 37 2.76 2.31 -16.65
C ARG A 37 1.40 1.85 -17.17
N TYR A 38 1.21 0.55 -17.33
CA TYR A 38 -0.06 -0.03 -17.76
C TYR A 38 -1.17 0.25 -16.74
N PHE A 39 -0.91 0.03 -15.45
CA PHE A 39 -1.89 0.31 -14.41
C PHE A 39 -2.16 1.81 -14.25
N LEU A 40 -1.13 2.64 -14.37
CA LEU A 40 -1.28 4.10 -14.33
C LEU A 40 -2.19 4.61 -15.47
N GLN A 41 -2.01 4.11 -16.68
CA GLN A 41 -2.82 4.49 -17.84
C GLN A 41 -4.29 4.07 -17.65
N ASN A 42 -4.53 2.84 -17.19
CA ASN A 42 -5.88 2.33 -16.96
C ASN A 42 -6.60 3.11 -15.84
N ALA A 43 -5.90 3.40 -14.75
CA ALA A 43 -6.47 4.20 -13.67
C ALA A 43 -6.77 5.63 -14.12
N GLY A 44 -5.86 6.26 -14.87
CA GLY A 44 -6.08 7.60 -15.43
C GLY A 44 -7.29 7.68 -16.34
N GLU A 45 -7.54 6.68 -17.18
CA GLU A 45 -8.75 6.63 -18.02
C GLU A 45 -10.01 6.35 -17.20
N LYS A 46 -9.93 5.43 -16.24
CA LYS A 46 -11.07 5.04 -15.40
C LYS A 46 -11.58 6.20 -14.52
N PHE A 47 -10.67 7.03 -14.00
CA PHE A 47 -10.99 8.10 -13.05
C PHE A 47 -10.80 9.51 -13.64
N LYS A 48 -10.79 9.65 -14.97
CA LYS A 48 -10.56 10.91 -15.70
C LYS A 48 -11.53 12.04 -15.34
N ASP A 49 -12.73 11.71 -14.90
CA ASP A 49 -13.76 12.67 -14.54
C ASP A 49 -13.61 13.22 -13.10
N ALA A 50 -12.66 12.70 -12.33
CA ALA A 50 -12.34 13.18 -10.99
C ALA A 50 -11.18 14.19 -11.05
N PRO A 51 -11.42 15.51 -10.93
CA PRO A 51 -10.41 16.55 -11.15
C PRO A 51 -9.27 16.53 -10.11
N PHE A 52 -9.50 15.91 -8.97
CA PHE A 52 -8.52 15.76 -7.89
C PHE A 52 -7.66 14.47 -8.03
N PHE A 53 -7.96 13.61 -9.00
CA PHE A 53 -7.27 12.34 -9.23
C PHE A 53 -6.05 12.52 -10.14
N SER A 54 -4.94 11.94 -9.78
CA SER A 54 -3.71 11.94 -10.59
C SER A 54 -3.02 10.59 -10.53
N CYS A 55 -2.24 10.27 -11.58
CA CYS A 55 -1.45 9.03 -11.64
C CYS A 55 0.03 9.37 -11.74
N ARG A 56 0.87 8.69 -10.94
CA ARG A 56 2.33 8.86 -10.95
C ARG A 56 3.03 7.52 -10.81
N LEU A 57 4.19 7.41 -11.45
CA LEU A 57 5.09 6.27 -11.23
C LEU A 57 5.72 6.39 -9.83
N PHE A 58 5.72 5.29 -9.09
CA PHE A 58 6.34 5.22 -7.77
C PHE A 58 6.78 3.79 -7.45
N ASP A 59 8.05 3.66 -7.08
CA ASP A 59 8.66 2.43 -6.62
C ASP A 59 8.97 2.55 -5.12
N LEU A 60 8.39 1.67 -4.31
CA LEU A 60 8.59 1.64 -2.86
C LEU A 60 10.03 1.22 -2.46
N ASP A 61 10.76 0.58 -3.35
CA ASP A 61 12.13 0.16 -3.10
C ASP A 61 13.16 1.28 -3.38
N GLU A 62 12.75 2.39 -3.99
CA GLU A 62 13.59 3.51 -4.35
C GLU A 62 13.37 4.76 -3.45
N GLU A 63 14.33 5.67 -3.43
CA GLU A 63 14.24 6.89 -2.63
C GLU A 63 13.14 7.84 -3.13
N ILE A 64 12.33 8.35 -2.21
CA ILE A 64 11.12 9.14 -2.50
C ILE A 64 11.44 10.47 -3.22
N VAL A 65 12.50 11.15 -2.81
CA VAL A 65 12.87 12.47 -3.36
C VAL A 65 13.33 12.36 -4.80
N SER A 66 14.09 11.31 -5.13
CA SER A 66 14.55 11.06 -6.50
C SER A 66 13.39 10.80 -7.48
N GLN A 67 12.25 10.33 -6.96
CA GLN A 67 11.01 10.13 -7.72
C GLN A 67 10.10 11.36 -7.74
N GLY A 68 10.55 12.49 -7.14
CA GLY A 68 9.81 13.74 -7.12
C GLY A 68 8.68 13.79 -6.09
N PHE A 69 8.70 12.95 -5.04
CA PHE A 69 7.78 13.03 -3.93
C PHE A 69 8.38 13.86 -2.78
N ALA A 70 7.55 14.71 -2.20
CA ALA A 70 7.95 15.55 -1.06
C ALA A 70 7.64 14.82 0.26
N PRO A 71 8.51 14.89 1.26
CA PRO A 71 8.20 14.46 2.61
C PRO A 71 7.00 15.21 3.17
N HIS A 72 6.26 14.57 4.05
CA HIS A 72 5.12 15.15 4.79
C HIS A 72 4.05 15.80 3.89
N ALA A 73 3.77 15.15 2.74
CA ALA A 73 2.83 15.67 1.76
C ALA A 73 1.40 15.11 1.89
N TYR A 74 1.23 13.95 2.54
CA TYR A 74 -0.03 13.24 2.54
C TYR A 74 -0.64 13.09 3.94
N ASP A 75 -1.97 13.25 4.01
CA ASP A 75 -2.75 13.00 5.23
C ASP A 75 -3.06 11.52 5.39
N VAL A 76 -3.24 10.83 4.25
CA VAL A 76 -3.59 9.41 4.19
C VAL A 76 -2.73 8.71 3.15
N ILE A 77 -2.17 7.56 3.51
CA ILE A 77 -1.53 6.64 2.56
C ILE A 77 -2.28 5.30 2.61
N ILE A 78 -2.55 4.74 1.44
CA ILE A 78 -3.21 3.44 1.26
C ILE A 78 -2.23 2.50 0.58
N ALA A 79 -2.01 1.35 1.19
CA ALA A 79 -1.18 0.26 0.66
C ALA A 79 -2.00 -1.03 0.70
N ALA A 80 -2.54 -1.43 -0.43
CA ALA A 80 -3.42 -2.59 -0.53
C ALA A 80 -2.78 -3.67 -1.41
N SER A 81 -2.40 -4.80 -0.79
CA SER A 81 -1.76 -5.96 -1.44
C SER A 81 -0.53 -5.56 -2.27
N VAL A 82 0.38 -4.83 -1.66
CA VAL A 82 1.60 -4.33 -2.31
C VAL A 82 2.86 -4.47 -1.46
N LEU A 83 2.74 -4.41 -0.13
CA LEU A 83 3.92 -4.40 0.73
C LEU A 83 4.60 -5.77 0.82
N HIS A 84 3.89 -6.85 0.54
CA HIS A 84 4.50 -8.16 0.44
C HIS A 84 5.46 -8.29 -0.76
N ASP A 85 5.29 -7.48 -1.80
CA ASP A 85 6.11 -7.48 -3.03
C ASP A 85 7.36 -6.59 -2.94
N VAL A 86 7.56 -5.83 -1.85
CA VAL A 86 8.78 -5.02 -1.70
C VAL A 86 9.99 -5.87 -1.31
N LYS A 87 11.18 -5.44 -1.69
CA LYS A 87 12.43 -6.11 -1.32
C LYS A 87 12.64 -6.18 0.18
N ARG A 88 12.34 -5.10 0.90
CA ARG A 88 12.53 -5.01 2.35
C ARG A 88 11.41 -4.19 3.00
N ILE A 89 10.75 -4.78 3.97
CA ILE A 89 9.60 -4.15 4.68
C ILE A 89 10.05 -2.89 5.45
N ALA A 90 11.09 -2.96 6.26
CA ALA A 90 11.46 -1.87 7.14
C ALA A 90 11.83 -0.56 6.39
N PRO A 91 12.67 -0.56 5.33
CA PRO A 91 12.91 0.65 4.54
C PRO A 91 11.66 1.20 3.86
N SER A 92 10.80 0.33 3.34
CA SER A 92 9.56 0.74 2.66
C SER A 92 8.59 1.40 3.63
N LEU A 93 8.43 0.86 4.84
CA LEU A 93 7.64 1.50 5.91
C LEU A 93 8.22 2.84 6.34
N ALA A 94 9.56 2.96 6.44
CA ALA A 94 10.21 4.23 6.76
C ALA A 94 9.95 5.30 5.69
N ARG A 95 9.97 4.92 4.40
CA ARG A 95 9.63 5.81 3.28
C ARG A 95 8.17 6.25 3.35
N LEU A 96 7.23 5.32 3.55
CA LEU A 96 5.81 5.64 3.69
C LEU A 96 5.59 6.60 4.88
N ARG A 97 6.23 6.34 6.01
CA ARG A 97 6.15 7.23 7.17
C ARG A 97 6.67 8.63 6.87
N SER A 98 7.76 8.75 6.11
CA SER A 98 8.32 10.05 5.74
C SER A 98 7.44 10.85 4.78
N LEU A 99 6.59 10.20 4.01
CA LEU A 99 5.60 10.84 3.11
C LEU A 99 4.38 11.38 3.89
N LEU A 100 4.06 10.79 5.04
CA LEU A 100 2.94 11.22 5.86
C LEU A 100 3.20 12.54 6.58
N LYS A 101 2.20 13.39 6.60
CA LYS A 101 2.15 14.56 7.48
C LYS A 101 2.16 14.13 8.95
N PRO A 102 2.58 14.99 9.89
CA PRO A 102 2.38 14.72 11.31
C PRO A 102 0.90 14.46 11.62
N GLY A 103 0.60 13.31 12.25
CA GLY A 103 -0.77 12.86 12.48
C GLY A 103 -1.47 12.22 11.29
N GLY A 104 -0.78 12.03 10.17
CA GLY A 104 -1.29 11.29 9.02
C GLY A 104 -1.44 9.79 9.29
N VAL A 105 -2.25 9.11 8.50
CA VAL A 105 -2.64 7.71 8.70
C VAL A 105 -2.18 6.84 7.54
N LEU A 106 -1.63 5.67 7.87
CA LEU A 106 -1.31 4.60 6.92
C LEU A 106 -2.34 3.48 7.04
N PHE A 107 -3.06 3.21 5.96
CA PHE A 107 -3.93 2.03 5.83
C PHE A 107 -3.20 0.93 5.07
N ILE A 108 -3.07 -0.24 5.70
CA ILE A 108 -2.49 -1.42 5.09
C ILE A 108 -3.57 -2.49 4.98
N ILE A 109 -3.72 -3.05 3.80
CA ILE A 109 -4.59 -4.20 3.52
C ILE A 109 -3.70 -5.30 2.95
N GLU A 110 -3.39 -6.30 3.77
CA GLU A 110 -2.50 -7.39 3.40
C GLU A 110 -3.08 -8.74 3.82
N GLN A 111 -2.77 -9.76 3.07
CA GLN A 111 -3.03 -11.13 3.48
C GLN A 111 -2.07 -11.53 4.60
N THR A 112 -2.61 -11.98 5.72
CA THR A 112 -1.82 -12.37 6.90
C THR A 112 -1.83 -13.87 7.16
N LEU A 113 -2.63 -14.61 6.41
CA LEU A 113 -2.72 -16.06 6.52
C LEU A 113 -2.15 -16.72 5.26
N PHE A 114 -1.23 -17.63 5.49
CA PHE A 114 -0.67 -18.48 4.47
C PHE A 114 -1.60 -19.69 4.21
N PHE A 115 -1.92 -19.96 2.95
CA PHE A 115 -2.54 -21.23 2.57
C PHE A 115 -2.02 -21.72 1.21
N LYS A 116 -1.75 -23.00 1.13
CA LYS A 116 -1.06 -23.64 -0.01
C LYS A 116 -1.71 -23.42 -1.38
N ALA A 117 -3.03 -23.29 -1.42
CA ALA A 117 -3.73 -23.06 -2.68
C ALA A 117 -3.43 -21.66 -3.27
N HIS A 118 -3.20 -20.66 -2.41
CA HIS A 118 -2.79 -19.33 -2.84
C HIS A 118 -1.40 -19.36 -3.48
N ASP A 119 -0.47 -20.11 -2.89
CA ASP A 119 0.89 -20.22 -3.44
C ASP A 119 0.94 -20.91 -4.79
N LEU A 120 0.05 -21.88 -5.03
CA LEU A 120 -0.03 -22.52 -6.34
C LEU A 120 -0.49 -21.58 -7.45
N THR A 121 -1.11 -20.46 -7.10
CA THR A 121 -1.60 -19.45 -8.04
C THR A 121 -0.75 -18.19 -8.02
N MET A 122 -0.67 -17.52 -6.87
CA MET A 122 0.03 -16.25 -6.72
C MET A 122 1.55 -16.42 -6.61
N GLY A 123 2.02 -17.51 -5.99
CA GLY A 123 3.45 -17.81 -5.86
C GLY A 123 4.18 -18.08 -7.17
N LEU A 124 3.43 -18.26 -8.28
CA LEU A 124 4.00 -18.36 -9.63
C LEU A 124 4.05 -17.01 -10.35
N GLN A 125 3.54 -15.94 -9.75
CA GLN A 125 3.60 -14.61 -10.34
C GLN A 125 5.00 -14.02 -10.17
N GLN A 126 5.44 -13.33 -11.20
CA GLN A 126 6.69 -12.59 -11.15
C GLN A 126 6.59 -11.46 -10.10
N GLY A 127 7.53 -11.40 -9.17
CA GLY A 127 7.54 -10.43 -8.09
C GLY A 127 7.32 -11.04 -6.71
N PHE A 128 6.68 -12.19 -6.61
CA PHE A 128 6.32 -12.83 -5.34
C PHE A 128 7.52 -13.34 -4.52
N ASP A 129 8.68 -13.49 -5.14
CA ASP A 129 9.92 -14.02 -4.54
C ASP A 129 11.07 -12.99 -4.48
N VAL A 130 10.79 -11.71 -4.69
CA VAL A 130 11.84 -10.67 -4.76
C VAL A 130 12.33 -10.17 -3.40
N PHE A 131 11.72 -10.61 -2.31
CA PHE A 131 12.08 -10.15 -0.96
C PHE A 131 13.50 -10.56 -0.56
N GLU A 132 14.19 -9.65 0.13
CA GLU A 132 15.59 -9.78 0.53
C GLU A 132 15.77 -9.85 2.06
N ASP A 133 14.76 -9.48 2.84
CA ASP A 133 14.78 -9.47 4.30
C ASP A 133 14.47 -10.86 4.89
N THR A 134 15.31 -11.82 4.54
CA THR A 134 15.14 -13.25 4.86
C THR A 134 15.14 -13.57 6.36
N ASP A 135 15.65 -12.68 7.20
CA ASP A 135 15.55 -12.80 8.66
C ASP A 135 14.11 -12.58 9.14
N LEU A 136 13.36 -11.69 8.47
CA LEU A 136 11.95 -11.41 8.72
C LEU A 136 11.03 -12.36 7.95
N ARG A 137 11.34 -12.60 6.69
CA ARG A 137 10.58 -13.40 5.72
C ARG A 137 11.41 -14.59 5.22
N PRO A 138 11.65 -15.63 6.04
CA PRO A 138 12.61 -16.70 5.69
C PRO A 138 12.13 -17.58 4.52
N LEU A 139 10.84 -17.75 4.32
CA LEU A 139 10.30 -18.73 3.35
C LEU A 139 9.14 -18.17 2.51
N HIS A 140 8.57 -17.03 2.90
CA HIS A 140 7.33 -16.54 2.30
C HIS A 140 7.22 -15.00 2.41
N PRO A 141 6.70 -14.29 1.40
CA PRO A 141 6.61 -12.83 1.42
C PRO A 141 5.58 -12.28 2.42
N LEU A 142 4.58 -13.07 2.81
CA LEU A 142 3.53 -12.61 3.73
C LEU A 142 4.00 -12.59 5.18
N LEU A 143 3.58 -11.57 5.91
CA LEU A 143 3.73 -11.44 7.35
C LEU A 143 2.43 -11.75 8.07
N SER A 144 2.52 -12.32 9.27
CA SER A 144 1.36 -12.42 10.17
C SER A 144 0.94 -11.04 10.69
N GLY A 145 -0.25 -10.95 11.26
CA GLY A 145 -0.74 -9.71 11.89
C GLY A 145 0.22 -9.20 12.98
N ASP A 146 0.74 -10.09 13.82
CA ASP A 146 1.68 -9.74 14.89
C ASP A 146 3.01 -9.20 14.33
N GLN A 147 3.52 -9.81 13.26
CA GLN A 147 4.73 -9.33 12.58
C GLN A 147 4.50 -7.93 11.95
N TRP A 148 3.34 -7.69 11.33
CA TRP A 148 2.98 -6.36 10.82
C TRP A 148 2.96 -5.33 11.94
N GLU A 149 2.33 -5.63 13.07
CA GLU A 149 2.27 -4.73 14.23
C GLU A 149 3.67 -4.39 14.76
N GLU A 150 4.54 -5.39 14.87
CA GLU A 150 5.93 -5.20 15.29
C GLU A 150 6.70 -4.30 14.31
N GLN A 151 6.64 -4.60 13.01
CA GLN A 151 7.36 -3.82 11.99
C GLN A 151 6.87 -2.37 11.91
N LEU A 152 5.59 -2.13 12.06
CA LEU A 152 5.01 -0.78 12.12
C LEU A 152 5.51 0.00 13.33
N LYS A 153 5.54 -0.62 14.52
CA LYS A 153 6.09 0.00 15.73
C LYS A 153 7.59 0.30 15.58
N LEU A 154 8.36 -0.61 15.02
CA LEU A 154 9.79 -0.41 14.75
C LEU A 154 10.04 0.73 13.74
N ALA A 155 9.16 0.88 12.75
CA ALA A 155 9.20 1.99 11.81
C ALA A 155 8.74 3.33 12.41
N GLY A 156 8.27 3.34 13.68
CA GLY A 156 7.87 4.54 14.41
C GLY A 156 6.43 4.99 14.14
N PHE A 157 5.55 4.06 13.75
CA PHE A 157 4.11 4.32 13.74
C PHE A 157 3.53 4.12 15.14
N ASP A 158 2.69 5.06 15.56
CA ASP A 158 1.96 5.01 16.81
C ASP A 158 0.50 4.61 16.55
N GLY A 159 -0.18 4.04 17.55
CA GLY A 159 -1.61 3.75 17.47
C GLY A 159 -1.95 2.69 16.41
N VAL A 160 -1.14 1.64 16.31
CA VAL A 160 -1.40 0.52 15.38
C VAL A 160 -2.65 -0.24 15.81
N HIS A 161 -3.62 -0.37 14.90
CA HIS A 161 -4.87 -1.10 15.12
C HIS A 161 -5.04 -2.15 14.03
N GLN A 162 -5.26 -3.40 14.43
CA GLN A 162 -5.60 -4.47 13.51
C GLN A 162 -7.12 -4.59 13.39
N CYS A 163 -7.62 -4.57 12.15
CA CYS A 163 -9.01 -4.88 11.84
C CYS A 163 -9.04 -6.27 11.20
N HIS A 164 -9.62 -7.24 11.87
CA HIS A 164 -9.87 -8.54 11.27
C HIS A 164 -11.17 -8.47 10.48
N THR A 165 -11.15 -8.87 9.22
CA THR A 165 -12.40 -9.24 8.54
C THR A 165 -12.90 -10.48 9.26
N VAL A 166 -14.00 -10.36 9.98
CA VAL A 166 -14.71 -11.50 10.52
C VAL A 166 -15.37 -12.19 9.34
N ASP A 167 -14.68 -13.16 8.75
CA ASP A 167 -15.32 -14.09 7.83
C ASP A 167 -16.34 -14.91 8.62
N GLY A 168 -17.56 -14.47 8.57
CA GLY A 168 -18.70 -15.31 8.81
C GLY A 168 -18.86 -16.31 7.66
N ALA A 169 -18.06 -17.34 7.66
CA ALA A 169 -18.26 -18.51 6.82
C ALA A 169 -17.85 -19.76 7.58
N GLU A 170 -18.59 -20.01 8.67
CA GLU A 170 -18.89 -21.38 9.02
C GLU A 170 -19.95 -21.88 8.00
N GLN A 171 -19.54 -22.62 6.99
CA GLN A 171 -20.34 -23.63 6.32
C GLN A 171 -19.45 -24.80 5.90
#